data_1493c2cbd61fcf02d822dbf0ef5fe09f
#
_entry.id   1493c2cbd61fcf02d822dbf0ef5fe09f
#
_cell.length_a   1.000
_cell.length_b   1.000
_cell.length_c   1.000
_cell.angle_alpha   90.00
_cell.angle_beta   90.00
_cell.angle_gamma   90.00
#
_symmetry.space_group_name_H-M   'P 1'
#
loop_
_entity.id
_entity.type
_entity.pdbx_description
1 polymer ?
#
loop_
_entity_poly.entity_id
_entity_poly.type
_entity_poly.pdbx_seq_one_letter_code
_entity_poly.pdbx_strand_id
1 'polypeptide(L)'
;MRNYKTYPKYTSKEVIKNPKLTRRLKKIEEENLPPKTQEFIVSLLDFFNKNGGLTENQLSAFEKLESRWSPQEKIKLEDWKKEYLANYQEEAKIVAQYYSSAGYFVTLANNVLQDENFIPSKKGFNKMVKNKYAQKILSAHYQTPRFKVNEMVQVRSNVGKRGYDSALSSLRSRLCFVLANDLIIKNACEGAKRYQVLPMGESCPIDIEERYLMKPNKKGRNS
;
A
#
# COMPACT_ATOMS: atom_id res chain seq x y z
N MET A 1 -30.05 38.96 -11.30
CA MET A 1 -30.98 38.08 -10.57
C MET A 1 -30.34 36.69 -10.40
N ARG A 2 -30.07 36.27 -9.16
CA ARG A 2 -29.49 34.95 -8.87
C ARG A 2 -30.62 33.93 -8.79
N ASN A 3 -30.64 32.96 -9.69
CA ASN A 3 -31.57 31.83 -9.64
C ASN A 3 -31.27 30.97 -8.41
N TYR A 4 -32.08 31.08 -7.38
CA TYR A 4 -32.08 30.11 -6.28
C TYR A 4 -32.62 28.79 -6.79
N LYS A 5 -31.77 27.75 -6.88
CA LYS A 5 -32.25 26.37 -7.10
C LYS A 5 -33.12 26.00 -5.91
N THR A 6 -34.41 25.92 -6.10
CA THR A 6 -35.33 25.34 -5.14
C THR A 6 -34.96 23.85 -4.98
N TYR A 7 -34.43 23.50 -3.85
CA TYR A 7 -34.23 22.09 -3.49
C TYR A 7 -35.63 21.44 -3.38
N PRO A 8 -35.80 20.22 -3.93
CA PRO A 8 -37.07 19.52 -3.82
C PRO A 8 -37.44 19.37 -2.34
N LYS A 9 -38.66 19.78 -1.97
CA LYS A 9 -39.22 19.52 -0.64
C LYS A 9 -39.09 18.04 -0.34
N TYR A 10 -38.45 17.70 0.77
CA TYR A 10 -38.38 16.33 1.26
C TYR A 10 -39.81 15.85 1.48
N THR A 11 -40.34 15.05 0.53
CA THR A 11 -41.53 14.26 0.77
C THR A 11 -41.20 13.29 1.91
N SER A 12 -42.13 13.19 2.88
CA SER A 12 -42.02 12.23 3.98
C SER A 12 -41.83 10.84 3.38
N LYS A 13 -40.58 10.30 3.47
CA LYS A 13 -40.30 8.98 2.92
C LYS A 13 -41.09 7.96 3.74
N GLU A 14 -41.84 7.10 3.06
CA GLU A 14 -42.54 5.99 3.70
C GLU A 14 -41.58 5.23 4.60
N VAL A 15 -42.05 4.92 5.80
CA VAL A 15 -41.30 4.25 6.85
C VAL A 15 -41.69 2.77 6.84
N ILE A 16 -40.68 1.92 6.72
CA ILE A 16 -40.86 0.47 6.75
C ILE A 16 -40.96 0.03 8.23
N LYS A 17 -42.16 -0.41 8.62
CA LYS A 17 -42.46 -0.91 9.97
C LYS A 17 -42.12 -2.39 10.05
N ASN A 18 -41.10 -2.75 10.81
CA ASN A 18 -40.76 -4.14 11.05
C ASN A 18 -40.40 -4.33 12.54
N PRO A 19 -41.23 -5.07 13.31
CA PRO A 19 -41.03 -5.26 14.75
C PRO A 19 -39.70 -5.98 15.08
N LYS A 20 -39.14 -6.74 14.14
CA LYS A 20 -37.86 -7.41 14.32
C LYS A 20 -36.67 -6.44 14.24
N LEU A 21 -36.86 -5.26 13.65
CA LEU A 21 -35.76 -4.27 13.50
C LEU A 21 -35.25 -3.75 14.83
N THR A 22 -36.13 -3.52 15.80
CA THR A 22 -35.73 -3.04 17.12
C THR A 22 -34.76 -4.01 17.80
N ARG A 23 -35.03 -5.30 17.73
CA ARG A 23 -34.15 -6.32 18.30
C ARG A 23 -32.80 -6.40 17.57
N ARG A 24 -32.82 -6.26 16.24
CA ARG A 24 -31.60 -6.25 15.39
C ARG A 24 -30.73 -5.02 15.67
N LEU A 25 -31.35 -3.83 15.76
CA LEU A 25 -30.66 -2.58 16.08
C LEU A 25 -30.00 -2.63 17.46
N LYS A 26 -30.74 -3.07 18.50
CA LYS A 26 -30.19 -3.21 19.86
C LYS A 26 -29.04 -4.21 19.90
N LYS A 27 -29.16 -5.35 19.21
CA LYS A 27 -28.07 -6.32 19.16
C LYS A 27 -26.79 -5.75 18.56
N ILE A 28 -26.90 -4.90 17.54
CA ILE A 28 -25.72 -4.24 16.93
C ILE A 28 -25.20 -3.12 17.83
N GLU A 29 -26.07 -2.38 18.54
CA GLU A 29 -25.68 -1.35 19.50
C GLU A 29 -24.80 -1.89 20.62
N GLU A 30 -25.08 -3.11 21.10
CA GLU A 30 -24.33 -3.81 22.14
C GLU A 30 -22.92 -4.27 21.69
N GLU A 31 -22.67 -4.26 20.37
CA GLU A 31 -21.36 -4.62 19.83
C GLU A 31 -20.33 -3.50 20.04
N ASN A 32 -19.05 -3.86 20.19
CA ASN A 32 -17.97 -2.89 20.28
C ASN A 32 -17.68 -2.28 18.90
N LEU A 33 -18.42 -1.23 18.56
CA LEU A 33 -18.34 -0.54 17.27
C LEU A 33 -17.39 0.67 17.33
N PRO A 34 -16.78 1.05 16.19
CA PRO A 34 -16.07 2.33 16.09
C PRO A 34 -17.01 3.51 16.42
N PRO A 35 -16.50 4.60 17.05
CA PRO A 35 -17.34 5.70 17.56
C PRO A 35 -18.34 6.25 16.55
N LYS A 36 -17.91 6.54 15.31
CA LYS A 36 -18.80 7.03 14.23
C LYS A 36 -19.90 6.03 13.84
N THR A 37 -19.63 4.75 13.97
CA THR A 37 -20.61 3.69 13.67
C THR A 37 -21.60 3.58 14.81
N GLN A 38 -21.14 3.70 16.03
CA GLN A 38 -21.98 3.72 17.23
C GLN A 38 -22.97 4.90 17.18
N GLU A 39 -22.48 6.12 16.91
CA GLU A 39 -23.32 7.30 16.72
C GLU A 39 -24.39 7.10 15.66
N PHE A 40 -24.03 6.46 14.54
CA PHE A 40 -24.97 6.16 13.48
C PHE A 40 -26.07 5.18 13.94
N ILE A 41 -25.72 4.11 14.65
CA ILE A 41 -26.71 3.15 15.19
C ILE A 41 -27.64 3.82 16.19
N VAL A 42 -27.12 4.63 17.12
CA VAL A 42 -27.93 5.41 18.06
C VAL A 42 -28.89 6.33 17.31
N SER A 43 -28.43 7.02 16.27
CA SER A 43 -29.31 7.89 15.45
C SER A 43 -30.42 7.13 14.75
N LEU A 44 -30.16 5.88 14.30
CA LEU A 44 -31.18 5.01 13.70
C LEU A 44 -32.19 4.53 14.72
N LEU A 45 -31.76 4.19 15.93
CA LEU A 45 -32.64 3.82 17.03
C LEU A 45 -33.58 4.98 17.43
N ASP A 46 -33.03 6.18 17.58
CA ASP A 46 -33.81 7.39 17.86
C ASP A 46 -34.84 7.68 16.78
N PHE A 47 -34.44 7.57 15.50
CA PHE A 47 -35.36 7.72 14.38
C PHE A 47 -36.44 6.66 14.40
N PHE A 48 -36.08 5.40 14.63
CA PHE A 48 -37.03 4.28 14.71
C PHE A 48 -38.03 4.48 15.84
N ASN A 49 -37.56 4.90 17.03
CA ASN A 49 -38.42 5.14 18.20
C ASN A 49 -39.44 6.27 17.96
N LYS A 50 -39.03 7.32 17.21
CA LYS A 50 -39.91 8.46 16.88
C LYS A 50 -40.90 8.13 15.79
N ASN A 51 -40.56 7.33 14.78
CA ASN A 51 -41.35 7.14 13.56
C ASN A 51 -41.93 5.72 13.43
N GLY A 52 -41.59 4.80 14.34
CA GLY A 52 -42.05 3.42 14.32
C GLY A 52 -41.45 2.54 13.23
N GLY A 53 -40.38 3.00 12.54
CA GLY A 53 -39.72 2.29 11.46
C GLY A 53 -38.54 3.05 10.87
N LEU A 54 -37.89 2.49 9.86
CA LEU A 54 -36.79 3.11 9.12
C LEU A 54 -37.21 3.39 7.69
N THR A 55 -36.66 4.42 7.07
CA THR A 55 -36.76 4.63 5.63
C THR A 55 -36.01 3.55 4.87
N GLU A 56 -36.32 3.31 3.61
CA GLU A 56 -35.63 2.32 2.76
C GLU A 56 -34.12 2.52 2.73
N ASN A 57 -33.67 3.78 2.60
CA ASN A 57 -32.23 4.09 2.61
C ASN A 57 -31.57 3.80 3.96
N GLN A 58 -32.24 4.11 5.06
CA GLN A 58 -31.74 3.81 6.41
C GLN A 58 -31.71 2.30 6.65
N LEU A 59 -32.72 1.58 6.22
CA LEU A 59 -32.76 0.12 6.32
C LEU A 59 -31.61 -0.51 5.51
N SER A 60 -31.44 -0.12 4.26
CA SER A 60 -30.33 -0.59 3.42
C SER A 60 -28.94 -0.30 4.03
N ALA A 61 -28.76 0.90 4.63
CA ALA A 61 -27.53 1.26 5.30
C ALA A 61 -27.31 0.40 6.56
N PHE A 62 -28.36 0.15 7.32
CA PHE A 62 -28.33 -0.72 8.50
C PHE A 62 -27.98 -2.17 8.13
N GLU A 63 -28.60 -2.73 7.11
CA GLU A 63 -28.36 -4.10 6.65
C GLU A 63 -26.91 -4.31 6.16
N LYS A 64 -26.36 -3.32 5.45
CA LYS A 64 -24.94 -3.32 5.06
C LYS A 64 -24.01 -3.29 6.27
N LEU A 65 -24.39 -2.57 7.31
CA LEU A 65 -23.61 -2.51 8.55
C LEU A 65 -23.73 -3.83 9.31
N GLU A 66 -24.95 -4.34 9.52
CA GLU A 66 -25.21 -5.60 10.20
C GLU A 66 -24.44 -6.77 9.54
N SER A 67 -24.43 -6.82 8.21
CA SER A 67 -23.67 -7.85 7.47
C SER A 67 -22.18 -7.82 7.79
N ARG A 68 -21.59 -6.62 7.95
CA ARG A 68 -20.15 -6.45 8.30
C ARG A 68 -19.82 -6.91 9.71
N TRP A 69 -20.78 -6.86 10.64
CA TRP A 69 -20.64 -7.27 12.04
C TRP A 69 -21.19 -8.68 12.30
N SER A 70 -21.53 -9.41 11.23
CA SER A 70 -21.97 -10.80 11.36
C SER A 70 -20.88 -11.69 11.96
N PRO A 71 -21.22 -12.75 12.70
CA PRO A 71 -20.23 -13.69 13.23
C PRO A 71 -19.30 -14.26 12.14
N GLN A 72 -19.83 -14.51 10.95
CA GLN A 72 -19.05 -15.02 9.81
C GLN A 72 -18.00 -14.01 9.34
N GLU A 73 -18.33 -12.71 9.27
CA GLU A 73 -17.37 -11.69 8.87
C GLU A 73 -16.31 -11.45 9.96
N LYS A 74 -16.66 -11.57 11.24
CA LYS A 74 -15.69 -11.53 12.35
C LYS A 74 -14.68 -12.68 12.24
N ILE A 75 -15.15 -13.90 11.97
CA ILE A 75 -14.26 -15.06 11.73
C ILE A 75 -13.35 -14.81 10.55
N LYS A 76 -13.87 -14.36 9.40
CA LYS A 76 -13.06 -14.02 8.22
C LYS A 76 -12.01 -12.95 8.51
N LEU A 77 -12.35 -11.97 9.36
CA LEU A 77 -11.40 -10.92 9.75
C LEU A 77 -10.27 -11.48 10.63
N GLU A 78 -10.60 -12.34 11.60
CA GLU A 78 -9.59 -12.99 12.43
C GLU A 78 -8.71 -13.95 11.63
N ASP A 79 -9.30 -14.71 10.72
CA ASP A 79 -8.56 -15.58 9.81
C ASP A 79 -7.62 -14.77 8.90
N TRP A 80 -8.12 -13.64 8.38
CA TRP A 80 -7.28 -12.72 7.61
C TRP A 80 -6.12 -12.15 8.43
N LYS A 81 -6.36 -11.76 9.68
CA LYS A 81 -5.28 -11.28 10.57
C LYS A 81 -4.18 -12.33 10.75
N LYS A 82 -4.57 -13.59 11.03
CA LYS A 82 -3.63 -14.69 11.18
C LYS A 82 -2.85 -14.95 9.87
N GLU A 83 -3.57 -15.02 8.74
CA GLU A 83 -2.98 -15.21 7.41
C GLU A 83 -1.98 -14.10 7.06
N TYR A 84 -2.34 -12.83 7.34
CA TYR A 84 -1.50 -11.67 7.08
C TYR A 84 -0.21 -11.69 7.89
N LEU A 85 -0.31 -11.92 9.19
CA LEU A 85 0.85 -11.95 10.09
C LEU A 85 1.80 -13.11 9.76
N ALA A 86 1.25 -14.27 9.39
CA ALA A 86 2.06 -15.44 9.09
C ALA A 86 2.75 -15.38 7.73
N ASN A 87 2.12 -14.77 6.71
CA ASN A 87 2.58 -14.94 5.33
C ASN A 87 2.85 -13.65 4.56
N TYR A 88 2.27 -12.51 4.97
CA TYR A 88 2.19 -11.34 4.10
C TYR A 88 2.78 -10.06 4.69
N GLN A 89 3.10 -10.04 5.97
CA GLN A 89 3.56 -8.83 6.65
C GLN A 89 4.87 -8.32 6.06
N GLU A 90 5.81 -9.21 5.77
CA GLU A 90 7.11 -8.86 5.18
C GLU A 90 6.95 -8.30 3.76
N GLU A 91 6.19 -9.00 2.91
CA GLU A 91 5.90 -8.51 1.56
C GLU A 91 5.23 -7.13 1.57
N ALA A 92 4.28 -6.94 2.50
CA ALA A 92 3.61 -5.66 2.67
C ALA A 92 4.58 -4.55 3.07
N LYS A 93 5.54 -4.81 3.98
CA LYS A 93 6.57 -3.85 4.40
C LYS A 93 7.50 -3.47 3.24
N ILE A 94 7.98 -4.47 2.47
CA ILE A 94 8.85 -4.24 1.31
C ILE A 94 8.15 -3.34 0.28
N VAL A 95 6.91 -3.67 -0.06
CA VAL A 95 6.13 -2.91 -1.04
C VAL A 95 5.74 -1.53 -0.51
N ALA A 96 5.46 -1.41 0.79
CA ALA A 96 5.15 -0.13 1.43
C ALA A 96 6.35 0.84 1.39
N GLN A 97 7.59 0.37 1.55
CA GLN A 97 8.80 1.19 1.39
C GLN A 97 8.88 1.83 -0.01
N TYR A 98 8.51 1.09 -1.04
CA TYR A 98 8.44 1.63 -2.39
C TYR A 98 7.33 2.67 -2.53
N TYR A 99 6.10 2.36 -2.09
CA TYR A 99 4.95 3.25 -2.28
C TYR A 99 4.98 4.50 -1.40
N SER A 100 5.67 4.49 -0.27
CA SER A 100 5.87 5.69 0.55
C SER A 100 6.59 6.81 -0.21
N SER A 101 7.46 6.46 -1.16
CA SER A 101 8.20 7.39 -2.02
C SER A 101 7.59 7.59 -3.41
N ALA A 102 6.82 6.63 -3.92
CA ALA A 102 6.27 6.65 -5.27
C ALA A 102 4.95 7.42 -5.41
N GLY A 103 4.36 7.91 -4.32
CA GLY A 103 3.14 8.72 -4.33
C GLY A 103 1.81 7.96 -4.48
N TYR A 104 1.83 6.64 -4.63
CA TYR A 104 0.64 5.78 -4.67
C TYR A 104 0.47 5.04 -3.35
N PHE A 105 -0.77 4.84 -2.90
CA PHE A 105 -1.08 4.16 -1.63
C PHE A 105 -0.38 4.73 -0.40
N VAL A 106 0.02 6.00 -0.42
CA VAL A 106 0.88 6.64 0.62
C VAL A 106 0.33 6.43 2.03
N THR A 107 -0.96 6.69 2.25
CA THR A 107 -1.58 6.51 3.57
C THR A 107 -1.50 5.06 4.04
N LEU A 108 -1.82 4.09 3.16
CA LEU A 108 -1.77 2.67 3.50
C LEU A 108 -0.33 2.20 3.73
N ALA A 109 0.59 2.64 2.89
CA ALA A 109 2.01 2.33 3.00
C ALA A 109 2.60 2.88 4.31
N ASN A 110 2.31 4.13 4.64
CA ASN A 110 2.78 4.73 5.89
C ASN A 110 2.20 4.02 7.12
N ASN A 111 0.92 3.64 7.12
CA ASN A 111 0.34 2.89 8.23
C ASN A 111 1.05 1.53 8.42
N VAL A 112 1.36 0.82 7.33
CA VAL A 112 2.10 -0.45 7.38
C VAL A 112 3.52 -0.28 7.90
N LEU A 113 4.18 0.87 7.64
CA LEU A 113 5.56 1.12 8.06
C LEU A 113 5.66 1.67 9.48
N GLN A 114 4.68 2.46 9.93
CA GLN A 114 4.74 3.19 11.20
C GLN A 114 4.10 2.43 12.35
N ASP A 115 3.12 1.56 12.08
CA ASP A 115 2.41 0.79 13.10
C ASP A 115 2.59 -0.71 12.85
N GLU A 116 3.40 -1.36 13.65
CA GLU A 116 3.66 -2.80 13.55
C GLU A 116 2.41 -3.66 13.79
N ASN A 117 1.43 -3.13 14.51
CA ASN A 117 0.16 -3.80 14.78
C ASN A 117 -0.90 -3.53 13.70
N PHE A 118 -0.60 -2.64 12.75
CA PHE A 118 -1.53 -2.30 11.70
C PHE A 118 -1.72 -3.47 10.73
N ILE A 119 -2.97 -3.91 10.59
CA ILE A 119 -3.36 -4.95 9.65
C ILE A 119 -4.25 -4.32 8.57
N PRO A 120 -3.77 -4.23 7.32
CA PRO A 120 -4.57 -3.70 6.23
C PRO A 120 -5.78 -4.59 5.94
N SER A 121 -6.88 -4.03 5.45
CA SER A 121 -7.97 -4.85 4.94
C SER A 121 -7.47 -5.74 3.79
N LYS A 122 -8.03 -6.94 3.63
CA LYS A 122 -7.66 -7.88 2.54
C LYS A 122 -7.73 -7.21 1.16
N LYS A 123 -8.74 -6.36 0.95
CA LYS A 123 -8.89 -5.58 -0.28
C LYS A 123 -7.78 -4.53 -0.45
N GLY A 124 -7.42 -3.82 0.62
CA GLY A 124 -6.33 -2.83 0.62
C GLY A 124 -4.99 -3.49 0.33
N PHE A 125 -4.67 -4.57 1.03
CA PHE A 125 -3.49 -5.38 0.80
C PHE A 125 -3.40 -5.85 -0.67
N ASN A 126 -4.45 -6.48 -1.19
CA ASN A 126 -4.45 -6.97 -2.57
C ASN A 126 -4.22 -5.86 -3.59
N LYS A 127 -4.80 -4.67 -3.39
CA LYS A 127 -4.56 -3.53 -4.28
C LYS A 127 -3.11 -3.04 -4.21
N MET A 128 -2.52 -2.99 -3.02
CA MET A 128 -1.16 -2.49 -2.83
C MET A 128 -0.11 -3.53 -3.23
N VAL A 129 -0.27 -4.81 -2.86
CA VAL A 129 0.78 -5.82 -3.01
C VAL A 129 0.60 -6.70 -4.24
N LYS A 130 -0.64 -7.05 -4.64
CA LYS A 130 -0.88 -7.99 -5.75
C LYS A 130 -0.99 -7.33 -7.14
N ASN A 131 -0.53 -6.10 -7.30
CA ASN A 131 -0.48 -5.45 -8.60
C ASN A 131 0.88 -5.69 -9.31
N LYS A 132 0.92 -5.45 -10.63
CA LYS A 132 2.11 -5.69 -11.47
C LYS A 132 3.38 -4.93 -11.03
N TYR A 133 3.24 -3.76 -10.43
CA TYR A 133 4.38 -2.96 -9.98
C TYR A 133 4.95 -3.53 -8.69
N ALA A 134 4.10 -3.83 -7.71
CA ALA A 134 4.49 -4.46 -6.46
C ALA A 134 5.16 -5.82 -6.70
N GLN A 135 4.64 -6.63 -7.63
CA GLN A 135 5.25 -7.91 -7.98
C GLN A 135 6.66 -7.76 -8.57
N LYS A 136 6.92 -6.71 -9.35
CA LYS A 136 8.28 -6.41 -9.82
C LYS A 136 9.21 -5.99 -8.68
N ILE A 137 8.72 -5.24 -7.70
CA ILE A 137 9.49 -4.86 -6.52
C ILE A 137 9.85 -6.10 -5.70
N LEU A 138 8.88 -6.96 -5.41
CA LEU A 138 9.10 -8.21 -4.68
C LEU A 138 10.07 -9.13 -5.42
N SER A 139 9.88 -9.31 -6.73
CA SER A 139 10.80 -10.09 -7.56
C SER A 139 12.23 -9.55 -7.50
N ALA A 140 12.41 -8.23 -7.62
CA ALA A 140 13.73 -7.62 -7.53
C ALA A 140 14.32 -7.72 -6.11
N HIS A 141 13.49 -7.65 -5.06
CA HIS A 141 13.93 -7.79 -3.67
C HIS A 141 14.47 -9.20 -3.40
N TYR A 142 13.71 -10.24 -3.77
CA TYR A 142 14.09 -11.64 -3.51
C TYR A 142 15.11 -12.19 -4.52
N GLN A 143 15.35 -11.49 -5.63
CA GLN A 143 16.38 -11.91 -6.58
C GLN A 143 17.77 -11.85 -5.93
N THR A 144 18.56 -12.89 -6.13
CA THR A 144 19.98 -12.91 -5.69
C THR A 144 20.74 -11.76 -6.36
N PRO A 145 21.48 -10.95 -5.58
CA PRO A 145 22.31 -9.88 -6.14
C PRO A 145 23.33 -10.43 -7.15
N ARG A 146 23.43 -9.78 -8.31
CA ARG A 146 24.36 -10.17 -9.36
C ARG A 146 25.82 -9.92 -8.97
N PHE A 147 26.07 -8.89 -8.15
CA PHE A 147 27.39 -8.49 -7.68
C PHE A 147 27.46 -8.60 -6.16
N LYS A 148 28.58 -9.10 -5.66
CA LYS A 148 28.82 -9.26 -4.23
C LYS A 148 29.40 -7.97 -3.63
N VAL A 149 29.25 -7.80 -2.33
CA VAL A 149 29.97 -6.75 -1.60
C VAL A 149 31.47 -6.97 -1.77
N ASN A 150 32.21 -5.87 -1.90
CA ASN A 150 33.64 -5.81 -2.23
C ASN A 150 34.02 -6.29 -3.65
N GLU A 151 33.04 -6.57 -4.52
CA GLU A 151 33.29 -6.86 -5.92
C GLU A 151 33.52 -5.57 -6.71
N MET A 152 34.46 -5.60 -7.65
CA MET A 152 34.67 -4.50 -8.59
C MET A 152 33.68 -4.61 -9.73
N VAL A 153 32.98 -3.52 -10.01
CA VAL A 153 31.99 -3.37 -11.09
C VAL A 153 32.33 -2.17 -11.97
N GLN A 154 31.73 -2.13 -13.15
CA GLN A 154 31.83 -0.99 -14.06
C GLN A 154 30.45 -0.43 -14.35
N VAL A 155 30.31 0.89 -14.29
CA VAL A 155 29.08 1.58 -14.73
C VAL A 155 28.98 1.50 -16.24
N ARG A 156 27.79 1.12 -16.75
CA ARG A 156 27.55 1.01 -18.19
C ARG A 156 27.69 2.37 -18.88
N SER A 157 28.20 2.38 -20.12
CA SER A 157 28.38 3.60 -20.92
C SER A 157 27.07 4.29 -21.34
N ASN A 158 25.93 3.60 -21.25
CA ASN A 158 24.63 4.12 -21.62
C ASN A 158 23.84 4.73 -20.45
N VAL A 159 24.38 4.74 -19.22
CA VAL A 159 23.72 5.36 -18.07
C VAL A 159 23.47 6.86 -18.34
N GLY A 160 22.30 7.36 -17.94
CA GLY A 160 21.92 8.77 -18.10
C GLY A 160 21.58 9.20 -19.55
N LYS A 161 21.62 8.30 -20.55
CA LYS A 161 21.29 8.68 -21.95
C LYS A 161 19.79 8.97 -22.18
N ARG A 162 18.90 8.47 -21.31
CA ARG A 162 17.43 8.60 -21.45
C ARG A 162 16.79 9.57 -20.46
N GLY A 163 17.55 10.48 -19.87
CA GLY A 163 17.03 11.55 -19.03
C GLY A 163 16.70 11.18 -17.57
N TYR A 164 16.40 9.92 -17.27
CA TYR A 164 15.96 9.50 -15.93
C TYR A 164 17.06 9.48 -14.87
N ASP A 165 18.34 9.38 -15.28
CA ASP A 165 19.48 9.30 -14.36
C ASP A 165 20.63 10.16 -14.86
N SER A 166 20.33 11.39 -15.27
CA SER A 166 21.34 12.34 -15.78
C SER A 166 22.48 12.61 -14.77
N ALA A 167 22.16 12.58 -13.45
CA ALA A 167 23.15 12.71 -12.38
C ALA A 167 24.23 11.61 -12.43
N LEU A 168 23.91 10.42 -12.96
CA LEU A 168 24.87 9.32 -13.10
C LEU A 168 25.70 9.40 -14.38
N SER A 169 25.47 10.38 -15.23
CA SER A 169 26.15 10.50 -16.54
C SER A 169 27.67 10.69 -16.42
N SER A 170 28.15 11.36 -15.37
CA SER A 170 29.57 11.53 -15.05
C SER A 170 30.29 10.23 -14.66
N LEU A 171 29.52 9.20 -14.34
CA LEU A 171 30.04 7.90 -13.90
C LEU A 171 30.16 6.88 -15.04
N ARG A 172 29.82 7.26 -16.26
CA ARG A 172 29.89 6.35 -17.43
C ARG A 172 31.26 5.69 -17.55
N SER A 173 31.24 4.37 -17.69
CA SER A 173 32.44 3.54 -17.83
C SER A 173 33.39 3.56 -16.62
N ARG A 174 33.06 4.25 -15.53
CA ARG A 174 33.87 4.24 -14.30
C ARG A 174 33.84 2.89 -13.62
N LEU A 175 34.96 2.53 -13.04
CA LEU A 175 35.09 1.40 -12.14
C LEU A 175 34.66 1.80 -10.73
N CYS A 176 33.95 0.92 -10.05
CA CYS A 176 33.45 1.14 -8.70
C CYS A 176 33.60 -0.13 -7.88
N PHE A 177 33.67 0.02 -6.54
CA PHE A 177 33.56 -1.07 -5.59
C PHE A 177 32.16 -1.15 -5.03
N VAL A 178 31.60 -2.33 -4.92
CA VAL A 178 30.29 -2.56 -4.28
C VAL A 178 30.47 -2.51 -2.77
N LEU A 179 29.75 -1.59 -2.11
CA LEU A 179 29.72 -1.45 -0.65
C LEU A 179 28.54 -2.15 -0.02
N ALA A 180 27.36 -2.10 -0.68
CA ALA A 180 26.15 -2.79 -0.25
C ALA A 180 25.31 -3.18 -1.49
N ASN A 181 24.49 -4.23 -1.36
CA ASN A 181 23.67 -4.77 -2.46
C ASN A 181 22.23 -5.11 -2.07
N ASP A 182 21.74 -4.55 -0.96
CA ASP A 182 20.44 -4.80 -0.34
C ASP A 182 19.65 -3.51 -0.07
N LEU A 183 19.92 -2.45 -0.82
CA LEU A 183 19.23 -1.17 -0.65
C LEU A 183 17.78 -1.23 -1.06
N ILE A 184 16.97 -0.35 -0.45
CA ILE A 184 15.53 -0.19 -0.75
C ILE A 184 15.34 0.09 -2.25
N ILE A 185 14.48 -0.70 -2.90
CA ILE A 185 14.16 -0.59 -4.32
C ILE A 185 13.22 0.60 -4.54
N LYS A 186 13.58 1.49 -5.46
CA LYS A 186 12.82 2.72 -5.75
C LYS A 186 12.09 2.69 -7.10
N ASN A 187 12.38 1.70 -7.95
CA ASN A 187 11.78 1.60 -9.28
C ASN A 187 11.21 0.21 -9.55
N ALA A 188 9.99 0.15 -10.07
CA ALA A 188 9.31 -1.11 -10.39
C ALA A 188 9.65 -1.58 -11.83
N CYS A 189 10.91 -1.91 -12.07
CA CYS A 189 11.40 -2.36 -13.38
C CYS A 189 12.38 -3.54 -13.23
N GLU A 190 12.75 -4.14 -14.33
CA GLU A 190 13.79 -5.18 -14.37
C GLU A 190 15.16 -4.60 -14.04
N GLY A 191 15.95 -5.32 -13.23
CA GLY A 191 17.26 -4.86 -12.76
C GLY A 191 17.19 -3.64 -11.80
N ALA A 192 16.07 -3.47 -11.10
CA ALA A 192 15.85 -2.39 -10.15
C ALA A 192 16.52 -2.62 -8.78
N LYS A 193 17.15 -3.79 -8.56
CA LYS A 193 17.91 -4.03 -7.34
C LYS A 193 18.98 -2.95 -7.18
N ARG A 194 19.08 -2.38 -5.99
CA ARG A 194 19.94 -1.21 -5.75
C ARG A 194 21.19 -1.61 -4.98
N TYR A 195 22.26 -0.96 -5.37
CA TYR A 195 23.61 -1.11 -4.82
C TYR A 195 24.12 0.23 -4.33
N GLN A 196 24.87 0.23 -3.26
CA GLN A 196 25.76 1.33 -2.93
C GLN A 196 27.13 0.99 -3.48
N VAL A 197 27.70 1.89 -4.28
CA VAL A 197 29.02 1.69 -4.88
C VAL A 197 29.89 2.91 -4.66
N LEU A 198 31.21 2.69 -4.51
CA LEU A 198 32.23 3.74 -4.42
C LEU A 198 32.97 3.82 -5.75
N PRO A 199 32.81 4.89 -6.54
CA PRO A 199 33.56 5.10 -7.76
C PRO A 199 35.06 5.28 -7.46
N MET A 200 35.93 4.68 -8.28
CA MET A 200 37.38 4.84 -8.11
C MET A 200 37.79 6.32 -8.24
N GLY A 201 38.53 6.80 -7.28
CA GLY A 201 38.97 8.19 -7.19
C GLY A 201 37.99 9.15 -6.54
N GLU A 202 36.83 8.67 -6.08
CA GLU A 202 35.84 9.46 -5.32
C GLU A 202 35.89 9.06 -3.82
N SER A 203 35.50 9.98 -2.95
CA SER A 203 35.37 9.73 -1.52
C SER A 203 33.93 9.45 -1.07
N CYS A 204 32.93 9.73 -1.92
CA CYS A 204 31.52 9.59 -1.59
C CYS A 204 30.90 8.40 -2.34
N PRO A 205 30.23 7.49 -1.63
CA PRO A 205 29.49 6.42 -2.25
C PRO A 205 28.21 6.94 -2.92
N ILE A 206 27.76 6.22 -3.92
CA ILE A 206 26.52 6.51 -4.66
C ILE A 206 25.63 5.29 -4.72
N ASP A 207 24.32 5.53 -4.80
CA ASP A 207 23.34 4.50 -5.02
C ASP A 207 23.05 4.34 -6.51
N ILE A 208 23.09 3.11 -6.99
CA ILE A 208 22.90 2.80 -8.41
C ILE A 208 22.11 1.48 -8.56
N GLU A 209 21.31 1.38 -9.62
CA GLU A 209 20.56 0.16 -9.91
C GLU A 209 21.42 -0.87 -10.66
N GLU A 210 21.16 -2.15 -10.41
CA GLU A 210 21.86 -3.29 -11.01
C GLU A 210 21.91 -3.21 -12.54
N ARG A 211 20.83 -2.75 -13.17
CA ARG A 211 20.76 -2.61 -14.64
C ARG A 211 21.81 -1.69 -15.24
N TYR A 212 22.39 -0.80 -14.43
CA TYR A 212 23.46 0.13 -14.87
C TYR A 212 24.85 -0.38 -14.56
N LEU A 213 24.98 -1.53 -13.92
CA LEU A 213 26.25 -2.15 -13.56
C LEU A 213 26.60 -3.30 -14.53
N MET A 214 27.86 -3.55 -14.71
CA MET A 214 28.40 -4.68 -15.45
C MET A 214 29.74 -5.13 -14.86
N LYS A 215 30.17 -6.35 -15.17
CA LYS A 215 31.54 -6.77 -14.85
C LYS A 215 32.54 -5.89 -15.61
N PRO A 216 33.67 -5.53 -14.99
CA PRO A 216 34.71 -4.77 -15.67
C PRO A 216 35.15 -5.43 -16.96
N ASN A 217 35.30 -4.63 -18.03
CA ASN A 217 35.86 -5.14 -19.28
C ASN A 217 37.31 -5.57 -19.08
N LYS A 218 37.63 -6.81 -19.43
CA LYS A 218 39.00 -7.34 -19.39
C LYS A 218 39.95 -6.70 -20.42
N LYS A 219 39.44 -5.84 -21.30
CA LYS A 219 40.22 -5.13 -22.33
C LYS A 219 40.98 -3.95 -21.70
N GLY A 220 42.12 -4.21 -21.07
CA GLY A 220 42.96 -3.19 -20.45
C GLY A 220 44.22 -3.75 -19.81
N ARG A 221 44.52 -5.03 -20.03
CA ARG A 221 45.78 -5.65 -19.50
C ARG A 221 46.91 -5.74 -20.52
N ASN A 222 46.72 -5.22 -21.72
CA ASN A 222 47.79 -5.16 -22.73
C ASN A 222 47.90 -3.72 -23.26
N SER A 223 48.55 -2.88 -22.48
CA SER A 223 49.23 -1.65 -22.95
C SER A 223 50.32 -1.33 -21.96
#